data_d7feca3264a2e674e8e88d321df05002
#
_entry.id   d7feca3264a2e674e8e88d321df05002
#
_cell.length_a   1.000
_cell.length_b   1.000
_cell.length_c   1.000
_cell.angle_alpha   90.00
_cell.angle_beta   90.00
_cell.angle_gamma   90.00
#
_symmetry.space_group_name_H-M   'P 1'
#
loop_
_entity.id
_entity.type
_entity.pdbx_description
1 polymer ?
#
loop_
_entity_poly.entity_id
_entity_poly.type
_entity_poly.pdbx_seq_one_letter_code
_entity_poly.pdbx_strand_id
1 'polypeptide(L)'
;MMPDMTQQGQAQTGVAPMSAPVPVVYFNGVSKSYGRIHALSSITLGLSGGVTGILGMNGAGKSTLFKLLMGKLRPSAGEVKLFGMDPWKNPAPYAKVGFVPEXEKMHDWMTALEFVSTFARLHGMTRSEAEQEAMRVLEFVGLSDVANKEXGRFSKGMRQRTKIAHALVNDPELIILDEPLQGCDPLARTTIMNVIRELGKLGRTVLVSSHILSEIERITEQIIILHQGKLVALGNLHAIRERLDQIPHTIRIVGEDARGLAKDLLGHPAVFGVSFPTXTXLLIQTYHFGKLHAVXPGLIVENGHRVSIIDNPDDDLESLLHYLAGGQA
;
A
#
# COMPACT_ATOMS: atom_id res chain seq x y z
N MET A 1 77.62 16.24 -9.22
CA MET A 1 76.49 16.34 -10.10
C MET A 1 75.70 15.04 -9.98
N MET A 2 74.68 15.03 -9.13
CA MET A 2 73.86 13.82 -8.84
C MET A 2 72.49 13.97 -9.56
N PRO A 3 71.98 12.92 -10.22
CA PRO A 3 70.58 12.95 -10.67
C PRO A 3 69.68 12.38 -9.59
N ASP A 4 68.56 13.06 -9.43
CA ASP A 4 67.49 12.76 -8.49
C ASP A 4 66.62 11.62 -9.05
N MET A 5 66.40 10.60 -8.23
CA MET A 5 65.49 9.48 -8.53
C MET A 5 64.48 9.30 -7.43
N THR A 6 63.30 9.93 -7.55
CA THR A 6 62.15 9.56 -6.73
C THR A 6 60.87 9.65 -7.58
N GLN A 7 60.50 8.51 -8.16
CA GLN A 7 59.10 8.33 -8.58
C GLN A 7 58.55 7.11 -7.84
N GLN A 8 57.82 7.38 -6.78
CA GLN A 8 56.99 6.35 -6.12
C GLN A 8 55.65 6.24 -6.89
N GLY A 9 55.47 5.08 -7.52
CA GLY A 9 54.19 4.73 -8.15
C GLY A 9 53.13 4.47 -7.06
N GLN A 10 52.12 5.31 -6.99
CA GLN A 10 50.90 5.01 -6.23
C GLN A 10 50.07 3.99 -7.02
N ALA A 11 49.98 2.79 -6.47
CA ALA A 11 49.04 1.78 -6.97
C ALA A 11 47.61 2.25 -6.56
N GLN A 12 46.86 2.76 -7.52
CA GLN A 12 45.43 3.00 -7.33
C GLN A 12 44.73 1.65 -7.29
N THR A 13 44.38 1.16 -6.10
CA THR A 13 43.44 0.08 -5.94
C THR A 13 42.05 0.62 -6.27
N GLY A 14 41.68 0.50 -7.52
CA GLY A 14 40.35 0.84 -8.00
C GLY A 14 39.35 -0.18 -7.47
N VAL A 15 38.72 0.12 -6.35
CA VAL A 15 37.50 -0.56 -5.95
C VAL A 15 36.43 -0.05 -6.88
N ALA A 16 36.01 -0.89 -7.84
CA ALA A 16 34.87 -0.57 -8.69
C ALA A 16 33.66 -0.25 -7.81
N PRO A 17 32.92 0.84 -8.07
CA PRO A 17 31.75 1.15 -7.28
C PRO A 17 30.77 -0.02 -7.39
N MET A 18 30.40 -0.61 -6.26
CA MET A 18 29.32 -1.61 -6.22
C MET A 18 28.07 -0.94 -6.80
N SER A 19 27.66 -1.38 -7.98
CA SER A 19 26.43 -0.90 -8.59
C SER A 19 25.28 -1.19 -7.62
N ALA A 20 24.47 -0.20 -7.33
CA ALA A 20 23.28 -0.39 -6.51
C ALA A 20 22.44 -1.54 -7.08
N PRO A 21 21.88 -2.41 -6.22
CA PRO A 21 21.10 -3.55 -6.72
C PRO A 21 19.96 -3.05 -7.60
N VAL A 22 19.75 -3.73 -8.72
CA VAL A 22 18.69 -3.37 -9.67
C VAL A 22 17.33 -3.56 -8.99
N PRO A 23 16.48 -2.52 -8.94
CA PRO A 23 15.17 -2.68 -8.33
C PRO A 23 14.32 -3.76 -9.01
N VAL A 24 13.51 -4.46 -8.19
CA VAL A 24 12.56 -5.46 -8.70
C VAL A 24 11.54 -4.78 -9.63
N VAL A 25 11.07 -3.59 -9.20
CA VAL A 25 10.14 -2.74 -9.96
C VAL A 25 10.80 -1.39 -10.19
N TYR A 26 10.81 -0.92 -11.43
CA TYR A 26 11.41 0.36 -11.78
C TYR A 26 10.56 1.10 -12.81
N PHE A 27 10.25 2.34 -12.52
CA PHE A 27 9.59 3.30 -13.40
C PHE A 27 10.51 4.52 -13.54
N ASN A 28 10.67 5.01 -14.75
CA ASN A 28 11.48 6.20 -15.02
C ASN A 28 10.73 7.13 -15.98
N GLY A 29 10.17 8.22 -15.44
CA GLY A 29 9.43 9.21 -16.20
C GLY A 29 8.18 8.65 -16.89
N VAL A 30 7.55 7.64 -16.30
CA VAL A 30 6.48 6.89 -16.98
C VAL A 30 5.19 7.68 -17.02
N SER A 31 4.65 7.84 -18.23
CA SER A 31 3.32 8.41 -18.45
C SER A 31 2.45 7.43 -19.23
N LYS A 32 1.14 7.48 -18.97
CA LYS A 32 0.14 6.70 -19.71
C LYS A 32 -1.10 7.54 -19.96
N SER A 33 -1.43 7.69 -21.24
CA SER A 33 -2.62 8.42 -21.67
C SER A 33 -3.57 7.50 -22.43
N TYR A 34 -4.87 7.74 -22.28
CA TYR A 34 -5.95 7.15 -23.06
C TYR A 34 -6.69 8.30 -23.75
N GLY A 35 -6.28 8.58 -24.98
CA GLY A 35 -6.74 9.78 -25.68
C GLY A 35 -6.36 11.04 -24.89
N ARG A 36 -7.35 11.79 -24.43
CA ARG A 36 -7.15 13.03 -23.66
C ARG A 36 -6.97 12.82 -22.16
N ILE A 37 -7.21 11.59 -21.68
CA ILE A 37 -7.12 11.30 -20.24
C ILE A 37 -5.70 10.85 -19.90
N HIS A 38 -5.04 11.58 -19.01
CA HIS A 38 -3.72 11.22 -18.47
C HIS A 38 -3.91 10.36 -17.23
N ALA A 39 -3.78 9.04 -17.39
CA ALA A 39 -3.95 8.09 -16.29
C ALA A 39 -2.72 8.02 -15.38
N LEU A 40 -1.52 8.27 -15.94
CA LEU A 40 -0.27 8.42 -15.17
C LEU A 40 0.58 9.52 -15.83
N SER A 41 1.25 10.32 -15.00
CA SER A 41 2.05 11.47 -15.46
C SER A 41 3.42 11.44 -14.78
N SER A 42 4.45 11.13 -15.57
CA SER A 42 5.88 11.21 -15.19
C SER A 42 6.22 10.49 -13.88
N ILE A 43 5.74 9.25 -13.71
CA ILE A 43 6.03 8.44 -12.51
C ILE A 43 7.48 7.96 -12.54
N THR A 44 8.23 8.25 -11.48
CA THR A 44 9.60 7.73 -11.28
C THR A 44 9.67 7.11 -9.89
N LEU A 45 9.99 5.81 -9.82
CA LEU A 45 10.15 5.07 -8.56
C LEU A 45 10.94 3.79 -8.78
N GLY A 46 11.57 3.30 -7.71
CA GLY A 46 12.23 2.00 -7.68
C GLY A 46 11.86 1.28 -6.39
N LEU A 47 11.48 0.00 -6.48
CA LEU A 47 11.01 -0.78 -5.32
C LEU A 47 11.65 -2.15 -5.31
N SER A 48 12.05 -2.60 -4.11
CA SER A 48 12.58 -3.94 -3.84
C SER A 48 12.37 -4.30 -2.38
N GLY A 49 12.01 -5.56 -2.14
CA GLY A 49 11.94 -6.13 -0.79
C GLY A 49 10.85 -5.53 0.11
N GLY A 50 10.22 -6.38 0.87
CA GLY A 50 9.20 -5.97 1.83
C GLY A 50 7.87 -5.58 1.20
N VAL A 51 6.97 -5.03 2.02
CA VAL A 51 5.63 -4.63 1.57
C VAL A 51 5.59 -3.13 1.31
N THR A 52 5.09 -2.73 0.13
CA THR A 52 4.81 -1.33 -0.20
C THR A 52 3.31 -1.17 -0.46
N GLY A 53 2.68 -0.27 0.29
CA GLY A 53 1.29 0.11 0.10
C GLY A 53 1.15 1.17 -1.00
N ILE A 54 0.21 0.97 -1.92
CA ILE A 54 -0.09 1.94 -2.99
C ILE A 54 -1.46 2.55 -2.69
N LEU A 55 -1.43 3.77 -2.19
CA LEU A 55 -2.61 4.51 -1.77
C LEU A 55 -3.08 5.47 -2.88
N GLY A 56 -4.38 5.60 -3.01
CA GLY A 56 -4.97 6.55 -3.94
C GLY A 56 -6.47 6.31 -4.09
N MET A 57 -7.21 7.40 -4.30
CA MET A 57 -8.65 7.32 -4.56
C MET A 57 -8.93 6.53 -5.85
N ASN A 58 -10.18 6.20 -6.08
CA ASN A 58 -10.60 5.56 -7.34
C ASN A 58 -10.24 6.49 -8.52
N GLY A 59 -9.62 5.91 -9.54
CA GLY A 59 -9.13 6.69 -10.68
C GLY A 59 -7.75 7.32 -10.49
N ALA A 60 -7.09 7.16 -9.35
CA ALA A 60 -5.76 7.74 -9.09
C ALA A 60 -4.64 7.17 -9.98
N GLY A 61 -4.88 6.02 -10.64
CA GLY A 61 -3.89 5.40 -11.52
C GLY A 61 -3.32 4.06 -11.02
N LYS A 62 -3.74 3.56 -9.85
CA LYS A 62 -3.22 2.33 -9.23
C LYS A 62 -3.27 1.13 -10.19
N SER A 63 -4.45 0.81 -10.71
CA SER A 63 -4.62 -0.34 -11.62
C SER A 63 -3.90 -0.12 -12.96
N THR A 64 -3.75 1.15 -13.42
CA THR A 64 -2.95 1.46 -14.62
C THR A 64 -1.47 1.16 -14.38
N LEU A 65 -0.96 1.52 -13.20
CA LEU A 65 0.42 1.23 -12.80
C LEU A 65 0.66 -0.29 -12.80
N PHE A 66 -0.24 -1.07 -12.20
CA PHE A 66 -0.14 -2.54 -12.21
C PHE A 66 -0.24 -3.13 -13.62
N LYS A 67 -1.13 -2.61 -14.48
CA LYS A 67 -1.25 -3.08 -15.86
C LYS A 67 0.02 -2.84 -16.68
N LEU A 68 0.73 -1.74 -16.40
CA LEU A 68 2.04 -1.47 -17.02
C LEU A 68 3.08 -2.48 -16.55
N LEU A 69 3.15 -2.79 -15.25
CA LEU A 69 4.04 -3.80 -14.70
C LEU A 69 3.76 -5.19 -15.28
N MET A 70 2.48 -5.51 -15.46
CA MET A 70 2.05 -6.80 -15.99
C MET A 70 2.13 -6.88 -17.53
N GLY A 71 2.72 -5.86 -18.19
CA GLY A 71 2.84 -5.85 -19.65
C GLY A 71 1.50 -5.81 -20.39
N LYS A 72 0.41 -5.60 -19.68
CA LYS A 72 -0.94 -5.50 -20.29
C LYS A 72 -1.14 -4.16 -21.00
N LEU A 73 -0.30 -3.18 -20.66
CA LEU A 73 -0.30 -1.86 -21.26
C LEU A 73 1.14 -1.44 -21.56
N ARG A 74 1.29 -0.68 -22.64
CA ARG A 74 2.55 -0.03 -22.98
C ARG A 74 2.51 1.41 -22.47
N PRO A 75 3.61 1.93 -21.88
CA PRO A 75 3.64 3.34 -21.50
C PRO A 75 3.58 4.25 -22.72
N SER A 76 3.00 5.43 -22.57
CA SER A 76 2.97 6.48 -23.61
C SER A 76 4.30 7.22 -23.65
N ALA A 77 5.01 7.30 -22.51
CA ALA A 77 6.36 7.87 -22.40
C ALA A 77 7.06 7.23 -21.20
N GLY A 78 8.37 7.31 -21.18
CA GLY A 78 9.20 6.77 -20.10
C GLY A 78 9.46 5.27 -20.23
N GLU A 79 10.03 4.68 -19.20
CA GLU A 79 10.52 3.31 -19.19
C GLU A 79 10.05 2.56 -17.94
N VAL A 80 9.55 1.33 -18.16
CA VAL A 80 9.19 0.39 -17.08
C VAL A 80 10.17 -0.79 -17.14
N LYS A 81 10.68 -1.19 -15.97
CA LYS A 81 11.48 -2.42 -15.85
C LYS A 81 10.91 -3.29 -14.74
N LEU A 82 10.93 -4.59 -14.98
CA LEU A 82 10.57 -5.63 -14.02
C LEU A 82 11.76 -6.59 -13.97
N PHE A 83 12.41 -6.70 -12.80
CA PHE A 83 13.70 -7.42 -12.67
C PHE A 83 14.73 -6.99 -13.72
N GLY A 84 14.79 -5.67 -14.01
CA GLY A 84 15.72 -5.11 -14.99
C GLY A 84 15.30 -5.26 -16.47
N MET A 85 14.21 -5.98 -16.75
CA MET A 85 13.74 -6.28 -18.11
C MET A 85 12.48 -5.46 -18.45
N ASP A 86 12.29 -5.16 -19.75
CA ASP A 86 11.09 -4.50 -20.25
C ASP A 86 9.92 -5.50 -20.25
N PRO A 87 8.89 -5.32 -19.40
CA PRO A 87 7.81 -6.31 -19.28
C PRO A 87 6.93 -6.41 -20.54
N TRP A 88 6.91 -5.40 -21.38
CA TRP A 88 6.17 -5.44 -22.66
C TRP A 88 6.87 -6.31 -23.69
N LYS A 89 8.21 -6.34 -23.69
CA LYS A 89 9.03 -7.03 -24.70
C LYS A 89 9.48 -8.43 -24.28
N ASN A 90 9.49 -8.71 -22.98
CA ASN A 90 10.06 -9.94 -22.45
C ASN A 90 9.12 -10.59 -21.44
N PRO A 91 8.63 -11.81 -21.72
CA PRO A 91 7.75 -12.51 -20.77
C PRO A 91 8.50 -13.19 -19.60
N ALA A 92 9.83 -13.32 -19.66
CA ALA A 92 10.60 -14.05 -18.65
C ALA A 92 10.38 -13.56 -17.21
N PRO A 93 10.24 -12.24 -16.94
CA PRO A 93 9.98 -11.77 -15.57
C PRO A 93 8.73 -12.37 -14.94
N TYR A 94 7.70 -12.71 -15.74
CA TYR A 94 6.41 -13.16 -15.20
C TYR A 94 6.48 -14.51 -14.50
N ALA A 95 7.52 -15.32 -14.77
CA ALA A 95 7.75 -16.56 -14.02
C ALA A 95 7.99 -16.32 -12.52
N LYS A 96 8.34 -15.08 -12.14
CA LYS A 96 8.64 -14.69 -10.76
C LYS A 96 7.58 -13.76 -10.17
N VAL A 97 6.41 -13.62 -10.82
CA VAL A 97 5.35 -12.68 -10.40
C VAL A 97 4.08 -13.43 -10.07
N GLY A 98 3.52 -13.13 -8.90
CA GLY A 98 2.14 -13.47 -8.54
C GLY A 98 1.28 -12.22 -8.65
N PHE A 99 0.12 -12.30 -9.30
CA PHE A 99 -0.76 -11.15 -9.49
C PHE A 99 -2.20 -11.51 -9.14
N VAL A 100 -2.79 -10.73 -8.24
CA VAL A 100 -4.22 -10.82 -7.87
C VAL A 100 -4.89 -9.52 -8.31
N PRO A 101 -5.66 -9.54 -9.40
CA PRO A 101 -6.41 -8.35 -9.83
C PRO A 101 -7.65 -8.13 -8.96
N GLU A 102 -8.10 -6.94 -8.89
CA GLU A 102 -9.35 -6.58 -8.20
C GLU A 102 -10.52 -7.43 -8.70
N UNK A 103 -10.75 -7.44 -9.79
CA UNK A 103 -11.77 -8.13 -10.36
C UNK A 103 -11.35 -9.38 -10.95
N GLU A 104 -11.56 -10.36 -10.43
CA GLU A 104 -11.35 -11.71 -10.94
C GLU A 104 -12.52 -12.63 -10.61
N LYS A 105 -13.03 -13.31 -11.61
CA LYS A 105 -14.08 -14.32 -11.41
C LYS A 105 -13.45 -15.71 -11.21
N MET A 106 -13.92 -16.43 -10.22
CA MET A 106 -13.57 -17.81 -9.97
C MET A 106 -14.72 -18.70 -10.42
N HIS A 107 -14.41 -19.89 -10.87
CA HIS A 107 -15.43 -20.88 -11.26
C HIS A 107 -16.06 -21.49 -10.01
N ASP A 108 -17.33 -21.24 -9.79
CA ASP A 108 -18.05 -21.62 -8.57
C ASP A 108 -18.10 -23.15 -8.34
N TRP A 109 -18.05 -23.93 -9.43
CA TRP A 109 -18.10 -25.40 -9.40
C TRP A 109 -16.74 -26.06 -9.09
N MET A 110 -15.64 -25.30 -9.17
CA MET A 110 -14.31 -25.84 -8.82
C MET A 110 -14.10 -25.80 -7.31
N THR A 111 -13.38 -26.79 -6.77
CA THR A 111 -12.88 -26.72 -5.41
C THR A 111 -11.67 -25.75 -5.35
N ALA A 112 -11.33 -25.27 -4.15
CA ALA A 112 -10.15 -24.42 -3.99
C ALA A 112 -8.87 -25.16 -4.43
N LEU A 113 -8.76 -26.44 -4.09
CA LEU A 113 -7.63 -27.29 -4.50
C LEU A 113 -7.53 -27.40 -6.02
N GLU A 114 -8.63 -27.70 -6.70
CA GLU A 114 -8.66 -27.77 -8.17
C GLU A 114 -8.28 -26.46 -8.81
N PHE A 115 -8.82 -25.35 -8.30
CA PHE A 115 -8.53 -24.01 -8.82
C PHE A 115 -7.04 -23.71 -8.70
N VAL A 116 -6.48 -23.83 -7.50
CA VAL A 116 -5.08 -23.47 -7.23
C VAL A 116 -4.11 -24.42 -7.96
N SER A 117 -4.38 -25.73 -7.94
CA SER A 117 -3.53 -26.72 -8.64
C SER A 117 -3.53 -26.53 -10.16
N THR A 118 -4.65 -26.03 -10.72
CA THR A 118 -4.70 -25.71 -12.16
C THR A 118 -3.64 -24.66 -12.51
N PHE A 119 -3.49 -23.61 -11.69
CA PHE A 119 -2.46 -22.59 -11.93
C PHE A 119 -1.05 -23.16 -11.74
N ALA A 120 -0.83 -24.02 -10.75
CA ALA A 120 0.47 -24.68 -10.58
C ALA A 120 0.83 -25.53 -11.82
N ARG A 121 -0.15 -26.22 -12.41
CA ARG A 121 0.06 -26.97 -13.65
C ARG A 121 0.39 -26.05 -14.85
N LEU A 122 -0.19 -24.85 -14.90
CA LEU A 122 0.13 -23.88 -15.95
C LEU A 122 1.59 -23.38 -15.84
N HIS A 123 2.19 -23.50 -14.64
CA HIS A 123 3.62 -23.23 -14.42
C HIS A 123 4.51 -24.47 -14.70
N GLY A 124 3.94 -25.54 -15.26
CA GLY A 124 4.70 -26.71 -15.70
C GLY A 124 4.80 -27.85 -14.69
N MET A 125 4.15 -27.75 -13.54
CA MET A 125 4.17 -28.83 -12.54
C MET A 125 3.37 -30.05 -13.01
N THR A 126 3.82 -31.24 -12.65
CA THR A 126 3.03 -32.45 -12.83
C THR A 126 1.78 -32.37 -11.94
N ARG A 127 0.80 -33.23 -12.18
CA ARG A 127 -0.43 -33.25 -11.38
C ARG A 127 -0.15 -33.42 -9.88
N SER A 128 0.73 -34.35 -9.54
CA SER A 128 1.08 -34.63 -8.13
C SER A 128 1.77 -33.44 -7.47
N GLU A 129 2.75 -32.85 -8.15
CA GLU A 129 3.46 -31.66 -7.66
C GLU A 129 2.49 -30.48 -7.48
N ALA A 130 1.59 -30.27 -8.44
CA ALA A 130 0.62 -29.18 -8.42
C ALA A 130 -0.37 -29.31 -7.25
N GLU A 131 -0.84 -30.54 -6.98
CA GLU A 131 -1.74 -30.80 -5.84
C GLU A 131 -1.03 -30.55 -4.50
N GLN A 132 0.23 -31.01 -4.37
CA GLN A 132 1.05 -30.77 -3.17
C GLN A 132 1.30 -29.27 -2.97
N GLU A 133 1.73 -28.57 -4.02
CA GLU A 133 1.98 -27.13 -3.95
C GLU A 133 0.71 -26.34 -3.66
N ALA A 134 -0.42 -26.72 -4.27
CA ALA A 134 -1.72 -26.10 -4.00
C ALA A 134 -2.10 -26.25 -2.53
N MET A 135 -1.93 -27.46 -1.95
CA MET A 135 -2.20 -27.65 -0.51
C MET A 135 -1.28 -26.78 0.35
N ARG A 136 0.01 -26.70 0.01
CA ARG A 136 0.98 -25.86 0.75
C ARG A 136 0.54 -24.39 0.78
N VAL A 137 0.17 -23.84 -0.38
CA VAL A 137 -0.24 -22.40 -0.43
C VAL A 137 -1.64 -22.19 0.17
N LEU A 138 -2.54 -23.18 0.07
CA LEU A 138 -3.85 -23.10 0.74
C LEU A 138 -3.69 -23.13 2.27
N GLU A 139 -2.78 -23.95 2.78
CA GLU A 139 -2.43 -23.94 4.21
C GLU A 139 -1.87 -22.57 4.63
N PHE A 140 -0.96 -22.00 3.85
CA PHE A 140 -0.36 -20.70 4.13
C PHE A 140 -1.43 -19.61 4.26
N VAL A 141 -2.50 -19.65 3.44
CA VAL A 141 -3.59 -18.66 3.53
C VAL A 141 -4.74 -19.10 4.47
N GLY A 142 -4.58 -20.23 5.20
CA GLY A 142 -5.55 -20.70 6.18
C GLY A 142 -6.82 -21.27 5.56
N LEU A 143 -6.70 -22.06 4.48
CA LEU A 143 -7.83 -22.69 3.78
C LEU A 143 -7.68 -24.20 3.62
N SER A 144 -6.71 -24.85 4.30
CA SER A 144 -6.47 -26.30 4.18
C SER A 144 -7.73 -27.13 4.49
N ASP A 145 -8.45 -26.78 5.56
CA ASP A 145 -9.63 -27.54 6.01
C ASP A 145 -10.81 -27.49 5.04
N VAL A 146 -10.79 -26.54 4.13
CA VAL A 146 -11.86 -26.31 3.15
C VAL A 146 -11.37 -26.45 1.70
N ALA A 147 -10.14 -26.96 1.51
CA ALA A 147 -9.51 -27.09 0.20
C ALA A 147 -10.38 -27.84 -0.83
N ASN A 148 -11.13 -28.85 -0.37
CA ASN A 148 -12.00 -29.70 -1.20
C ASN A 148 -13.43 -29.18 -1.32
N LYS A 149 -13.74 -27.95 -0.81
CA LYS A 149 -15.06 -27.33 -0.97
C LYS A 149 -15.07 -26.41 -2.20
N GLU A 150 -16.22 -26.41 -2.90
CA GLU A 150 -16.44 -25.54 -4.08
C GLU A 150 -16.36 -24.05 -3.75
N UNK A 151 -15.67 -23.27 -4.52
CA UNK A 151 -15.55 -22.03 -4.43
C UNK A 151 -16.73 -21.34 -4.37
N GLY A 152 -17.98 -21.83 -4.97
CA GLY A 152 -19.32 -21.23 -4.86
C GLY A 152 -19.88 -21.12 -3.43
N ARG A 153 -19.38 -21.93 -2.53
CA ARG A 153 -19.78 -21.92 -1.10
C ARG A 153 -18.89 -21.04 -0.23
N PHE A 154 -17.88 -20.37 -0.83
CA PHE A 154 -16.91 -19.58 -0.08
C PHE A 154 -17.44 -18.16 0.19
N SER A 155 -17.15 -17.65 1.39
CA SER A 155 -17.30 -16.23 1.68
C SER A 155 -16.38 -15.39 0.80
N LYS A 156 -16.64 -14.11 0.68
CA LYS A 156 -15.78 -13.21 -0.12
C LYS A 156 -14.31 -13.25 0.35
N GLY A 157 -14.09 -13.28 1.68
CA GLY A 157 -12.74 -13.39 2.25
C GLY A 157 -12.06 -14.72 1.95
N MET A 158 -12.81 -15.85 1.93
CA MET A 158 -12.25 -17.15 1.53
C MET A 158 -11.88 -17.14 0.04
N ARG A 159 -12.73 -16.60 -0.81
CA ARG A 159 -12.45 -16.44 -2.25
C ARG A 159 -11.20 -15.58 -2.47
N GLN A 160 -11.08 -14.48 -1.73
CA GLN A 160 -9.91 -13.59 -1.85
C GLN A 160 -8.62 -14.31 -1.41
N ARG A 161 -8.66 -15.07 -0.31
CA ARG A 161 -7.50 -15.88 0.13
C ARG A 161 -7.14 -16.97 -0.89
N THR A 162 -8.14 -17.56 -1.55
CA THR A 162 -7.89 -18.53 -2.65
C THR A 162 -7.18 -17.86 -3.83
N LYS A 163 -7.55 -16.62 -4.18
CA LYS A 163 -6.86 -15.85 -5.22
C LYS A 163 -5.41 -15.57 -4.82
N ILE A 164 -5.16 -15.24 -3.56
CA ILE A 164 -3.80 -15.05 -3.08
C ILE A 164 -3.02 -16.36 -3.18
N ALA A 165 -3.62 -17.49 -2.76
CA ALA A 165 -2.98 -18.80 -2.85
C ALA A 165 -2.56 -19.14 -4.29
N HIS A 166 -3.46 -18.92 -5.29
CA HIS A 166 -3.09 -19.24 -6.67
C HIS A 166 -1.94 -18.37 -7.19
N ALA A 167 -1.84 -17.13 -6.71
CA ALA A 167 -0.75 -16.23 -7.10
C ALA A 167 0.60 -16.63 -6.49
N LEU A 168 0.59 -17.52 -5.49
CA LEU A 168 1.80 -17.97 -4.77
C LEU A 168 2.36 -19.31 -5.26
N VAL A 169 1.66 -20.04 -6.14
CA VAL A 169 2.03 -21.42 -6.52
C VAL A 169 3.39 -21.55 -7.23
N ASN A 170 3.89 -20.48 -7.83
CA ASN A 170 5.20 -20.50 -8.52
C ASN A 170 6.31 -19.85 -7.68
N ASP A 171 6.07 -19.73 -6.38
CA ASP A 171 7.02 -19.14 -5.42
C ASP A 171 7.54 -17.76 -5.87
N PRO A 172 6.67 -16.78 -6.13
CA PRO A 172 7.06 -15.53 -6.76
C PRO A 172 7.96 -14.66 -5.89
N GLU A 173 8.88 -13.92 -6.53
CA GLU A 173 9.71 -12.90 -5.88
C GLU A 173 8.95 -11.56 -5.74
N LEU A 174 7.98 -11.32 -6.63
CA LEU A 174 7.10 -10.14 -6.60
C LEU A 174 5.64 -10.59 -6.54
N ILE A 175 4.90 -10.05 -5.58
CA ILE A 175 3.46 -10.29 -5.43
C ILE A 175 2.74 -8.94 -5.57
N ILE A 176 1.77 -8.88 -6.46
CA ILE A 176 0.96 -7.66 -6.70
C ILE A 176 -0.49 -7.98 -6.35
N LEU A 177 -1.05 -7.21 -5.42
CA LEU A 177 -2.42 -7.40 -4.91
C LEU A 177 -3.21 -6.10 -5.13
N ASP A 178 -4.17 -6.14 -6.06
CA ASP A 178 -4.99 -4.97 -6.40
C ASP A 178 -6.28 -4.99 -5.56
N GLU A 179 -6.38 -4.08 -4.58
CA GLU A 179 -7.52 -3.93 -3.65
C GLU A 179 -7.90 -5.25 -2.94
N PRO A 180 -6.94 -5.98 -2.33
CA PRO A 180 -7.21 -7.34 -1.81
C PRO A 180 -8.17 -7.39 -0.62
N LEU A 181 -8.41 -6.28 0.06
CA LEU A 181 -9.26 -6.21 1.25
C LEU A 181 -10.70 -5.77 0.94
N GLN A 182 -10.94 -5.36 -0.31
CA GLN A 182 -12.22 -4.76 -0.71
C GLN A 182 -13.39 -5.73 -0.52
N GLY A 183 -14.40 -5.29 0.28
CA GLY A 183 -15.62 -6.05 0.51
C GLY A 183 -15.46 -7.29 1.39
N CYS A 184 -14.31 -7.46 2.04
CA CYS A 184 -14.10 -8.50 3.02
C CYS A 184 -14.65 -8.06 4.39
N ASP A 185 -15.13 -9.02 5.18
CA ASP A 185 -15.52 -8.77 6.56
C ASP A 185 -14.26 -8.51 7.43
N PRO A 186 -14.40 -7.93 8.64
CA PRO A 186 -13.25 -7.57 9.47
C PRO A 186 -12.30 -8.73 9.81
N LEU A 187 -12.81 -9.92 10.03
CA LEU A 187 -11.98 -11.09 10.34
C LEU A 187 -11.16 -11.51 9.12
N ALA A 188 -11.81 -11.58 7.96
CA ALA A 188 -11.13 -11.90 6.68
C ALA A 188 -10.06 -10.85 6.36
N ARG A 189 -10.34 -9.55 6.56
CA ARG A 189 -9.35 -8.47 6.37
C ARG A 189 -8.12 -8.72 7.23
N THR A 190 -8.31 -8.98 8.52
CA THR A 190 -7.19 -9.24 9.45
C THR A 190 -6.35 -10.44 8.99
N THR A 191 -7.01 -11.52 8.57
CA THR A 191 -6.31 -12.71 8.07
C THR A 191 -5.47 -12.38 6.82
N ILE A 192 -6.06 -11.65 5.85
CA ILE A 192 -5.35 -11.28 4.62
C ILE A 192 -4.17 -10.34 4.93
N MET A 193 -4.36 -9.35 5.83
CA MET A 193 -3.27 -8.46 6.27
C MET A 193 -2.11 -9.25 6.87
N ASN A 194 -2.40 -10.28 7.68
CA ASN A 194 -1.37 -11.14 8.27
C ASN A 194 -0.59 -11.89 7.18
N VAL A 195 -1.30 -12.47 6.20
CA VAL A 195 -0.68 -13.15 5.05
C VAL A 195 0.28 -12.19 4.31
N ILE A 196 -0.18 -10.96 4.03
CA ILE A 196 0.63 -9.94 3.33
C ILE A 196 1.90 -9.62 4.14
N ARG A 197 1.77 -9.42 5.46
CA ARG A 197 2.92 -9.13 6.33
C ARG A 197 3.92 -10.29 6.36
N GLU A 198 3.42 -11.54 6.42
CA GLU A 198 4.30 -12.72 6.40
C GLU A 198 5.07 -12.84 5.08
N LEU A 199 4.43 -12.55 3.95
CA LEU A 199 5.11 -12.54 2.65
C LEU A 199 6.27 -11.52 2.65
N GLY A 200 6.05 -10.33 3.21
CA GLY A 200 7.10 -9.33 3.36
C GLY A 200 8.25 -9.79 4.25
N LYS A 201 7.94 -10.44 5.39
CA LYS A 201 8.95 -11.00 6.32
C LYS A 201 9.78 -12.11 5.66
N LEU A 202 9.17 -12.88 4.73
CA LEU A 202 9.86 -13.90 3.95
C LEU A 202 10.77 -13.30 2.86
N GLY A 203 10.90 -11.97 2.80
CA GLY A 203 11.79 -11.28 1.86
C GLY A 203 11.18 -11.03 0.49
N ARG A 204 9.89 -11.31 0.30
CA ARG A 204 9.23 -11.06 -0.99
C ARG A 204 9.00 -9.55 -1.17
N THR A 205 8.99 -9.10 -2.41
CA THR A 205 8.51 -7.77 -2.77
C THR A 205 6.99 -7.85 -2.92
N VAL A 206 6.24 -7.12 -2.11
CA VAL A 206 4.77 -7.16 -2.15
C VAL A 206 4.25 -5.75 -2.40
N LEU A 207 3.46 -5.58 -3.45
CA LEU A 207 2.76 -4.34 -3.76
C LEU A 207 1.27 -4.55 -3.45
N VAL A 208 0.73 -3.76 -2.56
CA VAL A 208 -0.69 -3.87 -2.18
C VAL A 208 -1.38 -2.52 -2.36
N SER A 209 -2.43 -2.48 -3.18
CA SER A 209 -3.20 -1.24 -3.36
C SER A 209 -4.38 -1.17 -2.39
N SER A 210 -4.71 0.03 -1.97
CA SER A 210 -5.94 0.35 -1.25
C SER A 210 -6.29 1.84 -1.44
N HIS A 211 -7.56 2.15 -1.26
CA HIS A 211 -8.01 3.54 -1.15
C HIS A 211 -8.28 3.92 0.32
N ILE A 212 -7.97 3.01 1.26
CA ILE A 212 -8.18 3.20 2.70
C ILE A 212 -6.82 3.25 3.39
N LEU A 213 -6.46 4.42 3.92
CA LEU A 213 -5.17 4.66 4.57
C LEU A 213 -4.96 3.71 5.76
N SER A 214 -5.95 3.58 6.64
CA SER A 214 -5.84 2.76 7.85
C SER A 214 -5.66 1.26 7.57
N GLU A 215 -6.05 0.76 6.39
CA GLU A 215 -5.75 -0.61 5.97
C GLU A 215 -4.25 -0.78 5.69
N ILE A 216 -3.68 0.17 4.96
CA ILE A 216 -2.25 0.10 4.60
C ILE A 216 -1.36 0.29 5.82
N GLU A 217 -1.71 1.20 6.72
CA GLU A 217 -0.97 1.43 7.97
C GLU A 217 -0.84 0.16 8.83
N ARG A 218 -1.86 -0.67 8.80
CA ARG A 218 -1.86 -1.95 9.52
C ARG A 218 -0.99 -3.01 8.85
N ILE A 219 -0.56 -2.79 7.60
CA ILE A 219 0.23 -3.75 6.81
C ILE A 219 1.70 -3.33 6.74
N THR A 220 1.97 -2.05 6.47
CA THR A 220 3.32 -1.55 6.18
C THR A 220 3.44 -0.05 6.47
N GLU A 221 4.68 0.36 6.75
CA GLU A 221 5.04 1.79 6.85
C GLU A 221 5.55 2.37 5.52
N GLN A 222 5.85 1.51 4.53
CA GLN A 222 6.35 1.96 3.23
C GLN A 222 5.18 2.19 2.28
N ILE A 223 5.00 3.41 1.81
CA ILE A 223 3.86 3.79 0.99
C ILE A 223 4.24 4.59 -0.25
N ILE A 224 3.38 4.45 -1.24
CA ILE A 224 3.30 5.29 -2.43
C ILE A 224 1.93 5.93 -2.41
N ILE A 225 1.85 7.24 -2.57
CA ILE A 225 0.58 7.94 -2.70
C ILE A 225 0.43 8.45 -4.13
N LEU A 226 -0.65 7.99 -4.79
CA LEU A 226 -1.01 8.42 -6.13
C LEU A 226 -2.27 9.31 -6.08
N HIS A 227 -2.22 10.43 -6.77
CA HIS A 227 -3.37 11.32 -6.93
C HIS A 227 -3.44 11.84 -8.36
N GLN A 228 -4.58 11.63 -9.03
CA GLN A 228 -4.82 12.11 -10.41
C GLN A 228 -3.65 11.73 -11.36
N GLY A 229 -3.16 10.51 -11.23
CA GLY A 229 -2.09 9.99 -12.08
C GLY A 229 -0.68 10.47 -11.72
N LYS A 230 -0.51 11.22 -10.65
CA LYS A 230 0.81 11.72 -10.20
C LYS A 230 1.27 11.01 -8.93
N LEU A 231 2.57 10.86 -8.81
CA LEU A 231 3.21 10.39 -7.57
C LEU A 231 3.32 11.59 -6.63
N VAL A 232 2.53 11.57 -5.55
CA VAL A 232 2.45 12.68 -4.59
C VAL A 232 3.44 12.47 -3.44
N ALA A 233 3.58 11.23 -2.98
CA ALA A 233 4.53 10.88 -1.92
C ALA A 233 5.04 9.46 -2.10
N LEU A 234 6.26 9.22 -1.63
CA LEU A 234 6.93 7.91 -1.64
C LEU A 234 7.81 7.84 -0.41
N GLY A 235 7.68 6.78 0.38
CA GLY A 235 8.57 6.52 1.50
C GLY A 235 7.85 6.06 2.75
N ASN A 236 8.47 6.31 3.91
CA ASN A 236 7.94 5.91 5.19
C ASN A 236 6.77 6.81 5.61
N LEU A 237 5.65 6.22 5.99
CA LEU A 237 4.42 6.92 6.37
C LEU A 237 4.63 7.88 7.56
N HIS A 238 5.42 7.46 8.56
CA HIS A 238 5.69 8.33 9.71
C HIS A 238 6.45 9.60 9.28
N ALA A 239 7.45 9.44 8.41
CA ALA A 239 8.19 10.59 7.88
C ALA A 239 7.30 11.52 7.03
N ILE A 240 6.33 10.94 6.32
CA ILE A 240 5.33 11.73 5.56
C ILE A 240 4.43 12.49 6.54
N ARG A 241 3.94 11.83 7.60
CA ARG A 241 3.10 12.47 8.64
C ARG A 241 3.84 13.56 9.40
N GLU A 242 5.10 13.35 9.77
CA GLU A 242 5.92 14.38 10.46
C GLU A 242 6.02 15.68 9.65
N ARG A 243 6.04 15.59 8.33
CA ARG A 243 6.00 16.77 7.47
C ARG A 243 4.62 17.45 7.50
N LEU A 244 3.56 16.66 7.70
CA LEU A 244 2.20 17.15 7.82
C LEU A 244 1.92 17.74 9.21
N ASP A 245 2.65 17.30 10.26
CA ASP A 245 2.53 17.86 11.61
C ASP A 245 2.90 19.36 11.69
N GLN A 246 3.42 19.92 10.59
CA GLN A 246 3.61 21.36 10.44
C GLN A 246 2.31 22.09 10.04
N ILE A 247 1.22 21.34 9.80
CA ILE A 247 -0.09 21.84 9.42
C ILE A 247 -1.07 21.49 10.57
N PRO A 248 -1.97 22.43 10.96
CA PRO A 248 -2.90 22.11 12.04
C PRO A 248 -3.86 20.99 11.66
N HIS A 249 -3.93 19.96 12.49
CA HIS A 249 -4.94 18.90 12.38
C HIS A 249 -6.25 19.38 13.00
N THR A 250 -7.37 18.88 12.48
CA THR A 250 -8.70 19.21 12.99
C THR A 250 -9.29 18.02 13.75
N ILE A 251 -9.68 18.25 15.00
CA ILE A 251 -10.49 17.28 15.76
C ILE A 251 -11.91 17.84 15.78
N ARG A 252 -12.86 17.04 15.31
CA ARG A 252 -14.28 17.37 15.36
C ARG A 252 -14.90 16.71 16.58
N ILE A 253 -15.60 17.51 17.38
CA ILE A 253 -16.35 17.05 18.55
C ILE A 253 -17.80 17.51 18.40
N VAL A 254 -18.73 16.58 18.61
CA VAL A 254 -20.16 16.90 18.63
C VAL A 254 -20.67 16.58 20.04
N GLY A 255 -21.27 17.58 20.68
CA GLY A 255 -21.77 17.45 22.05
C GLY A 255 -22.82 18.50 22.38
N GLU A 256 -23.45 18.33 23.55
CA GLU A 256 -24.54 19.23 24.01
C GLU A 256 -24.06 20.65 24.29
N ASP A 257 -22.82 20.80 24.84
CA ASP A 257 -22.23 22.09 25.17
C ASP A 257 -20.85 22.25 24.54
N ALA A 258 -20.81 22.54 23.23
CA ALA A 258 -19.58 22.74 22.50
C ALA A 258 -18.79 23.95 23.01
N ARG A 259 -19.46 24.99 23.52
CA ARG A 259 -18.79 26.22 24.01
C ARG A 259 -18.15 26.00 25.39
N GLY A 260 -18.81 25.29 26.29
CA GLY A 260 -18.24 24.90 27.59
C GLY A 260 -17.00 24.04 27.41
N LEU A 261 -17.09 23.03 26.55
CA LEU A 261 -15.95 22.16 26.23
C LEU A 261 -14.78 22.94 25.62
N ALA A 262 -15.07 23.86 24.69
CA ALA A 262 -14.03 24.68 24.08
C ALA A 262 -13.30 25.56 25.11
N LYS A 263 -14.04 26.11 26.10
CA LYS A 263 -13.48 26.90 27.19
C LYS A 263 -12.45 26.10 28.00
N ASP A 264 -12.79 24.86 28.32
CA ASP A 264 -11.89 23.98 29.10
C ASP A 264 -10.65 23.55 28.31
N LEU A 265 -10.81 23.41 26.98
CA LEU A 265 -9.71 23.00 26.08
C LEU A 265 -8.80 24.16 25.65
N LEU A 266 -9.30 25.39 25.58
CA LEU A 266 -8.54 26.57 25.10
C LEU A 266 -7.29 26.88 25.94
N GLY A 267 -7.26 26.45 27.18
CA GLY A 267 -6.06 26.60 28.05
C GLY A 267 -4.96 25.56 27.77
N HIS A 268 -5.24 24.55 26.98
CA HIS A 268 -4.27 23.46 26.73
C HIS A 268 -3.27 23.89 25.63
N PRO A 269 -1.94 23.73 25.87
CA PRO A 269 -0.93 24.20 24.90
C PRO A 269 -0.99 23.55 23.52
N ALA A 270 -1.64 22.40 23.42
CA ALA A 270 -1.79 21.70 22.13
C ALA A 270 -2.96 22.27 21.28
N VAL A 271 -3.81 23.15 21.84
CA VAL A 271 -4.92 23.74 21.09
C VAL A 271 -4.42 25.02 20.40
N PHE A 272 -4.42 24.99 19.07
CA PHE A 272 -4.03 26.14 18.25
C PHE A 272 -5.22 27.06 17.98
N GLY A 273 -6.39 26.49 17.75
CA GLY A 273 -7.58 27.27 17.46
C GLY A 273 -8.86 26.46 17.65
N VAL A 274 -9.97 27.16 17.77
CA VAL A 274 -11.30 26.53 17.84
C VAL A 274 -12.25 27.27 16.92
N SER A 275 -13.21 26.53 16.34
CA SER A 275 -14.31 27.10 15.57
C SER A 275 -15.60 26.30 15.81
N PHE A 276 -16.73 26.97 15.56
CA PHE A 276 -18.06 26.42 15.86
C PHE A 276 -18.91 26.43 14.59
N PRO A 277 -18.90 25.37 13.77
CA PRO A 277 -19.80 25.29 12.63
C PRO A 277 -21.29 25.30 12.99
N THR A 278 -21.59 24.72 14.12
CA THR A 278 -22.96 24.74 14.67
C THR A 278 -22.90 24.84 16.21
N UNK A 279 -23.73 24.79 16.79
CA UNK A 279 -23.87 24.81 18.08
C UNK A 279 -23.33 23.75 18.85
N THR A 280 -23.61 22.72 18.22
CA THR A 280 -23.12 21.45 18.81
C THR A 280 -21.81 20.91 18.19
N UNK A 281 -21.06 21.34 17.28
CA UNK A 281 -19.95 20.93 16.69
C UNK A 281 -18.94 21.83 17.07
N LEU A 282 -17.97 21.45 17.57
CA LEU A 282 -16.71 22.08 17.89
C LEU A 282 -15.62 21.52 16.98
N LEU A 283 -14.90 22.36 16.30
CA LEU A 283 -13.67 21.99 15.56
C LEU A 283 -12.49 22.59 16.32
N ILE A 284 -11.53 21.74 16.66
CA ILE A 284 -10.31 22.10 17.38
C ILE A 284 -9.13 21.90 16.41
N GLN A 285 -8.33 22.94 16.25
CA GLN A 285 -7.09 22.86 15.47
C GLN A 285 -5.89 22.64 16.38
N THR A 286 -5.03 21.69 16.00
CA THR A 286 -3.85 21.32 16.81
C THR A 286 -2.67 20.94 15.90
N TYR A 287 -1.46 21.37 16.28
CA TYR A 287 -0.21 20.85 15.69
C TYR A 287 0.30 19.61 16.42
N HIS A 288 -0.34 19.21 17.52
CA HIS A 288 0.09 18.09 18.37
C HIS A 288 -1.08 17.12 18.59
N PHE A 289 -1.57 16.54 17.50
CA PHE A 289 -2.75 15.65 17.51
C PHE A 289 -2.66 14.59 18.60
N GLY A 290 -1.54 13.83 18.66
CA GLY A 290 -1.35 12.75 19.64
C GLY A 290 -1.45 13.23 21.09
N LYS A 291 -0.88 14.40 21.40
CA LYS A 291 -0.95 14.99 22.75
C LYS A 291 -2.38 15.38 23.11
N LEU A 292 -3.07 16.05 22.18
CA LEU A 292 -4.46 16.48 22.44
C LEU A 292 -5.41 15.29 22.50
N HIS A 293 -5.22 14.31 21.62
CA HIS A 293 -6.04 13.08 21.61
C HIS A 293 -5.91 12.29 22.91
N ALA A 294 -4.72 12.25 23.51
CA ALA A 294 -4.49 11.55 24.79
C ALA A 294 -5.20 12.25 25.96
N VAL A 295 -5.34 13.56 25.95
CA VAL A 295 -5.95 14.37 27.00
C VAL A 295 -7.47 14.58 26.80
N UNK A 296 -8.12 14.63 25.59
CA UNK A 296 -9.23 14.87 25.28
C UNK A 296 -10.18 14.23 25.96
N PRO A 297 -10.11 12.82 26.07
CA PRO A 297 -11.16 12.09 26.81
C PRO A 297 -11.21 12.35 28.31
N GLY A 298 -10.06 12.49 28.93
CA GLY A 298 -9.99 12.81 30.37
C GLY A 298 -10.71 14.10 30.72
N LEU A 299 -10.43 15.17 30.00
CA LEU A 299 -11.05 16.49 30.23
C LEU A 299 -12.57 16.45 30.01
N ILE A 300 -13.04 15.70 29.02
CA ILE A 300 -14.48 15.54 28.75
C ILE A 300 -15.18 14.89 29.95
N VAL A 301 -14.58 13.82 30.47
CA VAL A 301 -15.19 13.06 31.59
C VAL A 301 -15.10 13.87 32.91
N GLU A 302 -13.96 14.45 33.22
CA GLU A 302 -13.73 15.20 34.47
C GLU A 302 -14.63 16.42 34.58
N ASN A 303 -14.91 17.11 33.47
CA ASN A 303 -15.76 18.29 33.46
C ASN A 303 -17.23 17.99 33.13
N GLY A 304 -17.60 16.70 33.00
CA GLY A 304 -18.94 16.24 32.81
C GLY A 304 -19.60 16.60 31.48
N HIS A 305 -18.77 16.82 30.42
CA HIS A 305 -19.32 17.16 29.11
C HIS A 305 -19.95 15.92 28.43
N ARG A 306 -21.11 16.13 27.81
CA ARG A 306 -21.83 15.10 27.06
C ARG A 306 -21.45 15.20 25.59
N VAL A 307 -20.59 14.28 25.14
CA VAL A 307 -20.08 14.22 23.80
C VAL A 307 -20.63 12.96 23.11
N SER A 308 -21.14 13.12 21.90
CA SER A 308 -21.68 12.02 21.09
C SER A 308 -20.72 11.53 20.02
N ILE A 309 -19.87 12.41 19.48
CA ILE A 309 -18.91 12.07 18.43
C ILE A 309 -17.57 12.77 18.72
N ILE A 310 -16.49 12.03 18.63
CA ILE A 310 -15.13 12.58 18.51
C ILE A 310 -14.52 11.87 17.31
N ASP A 311 -14.17 12.63 16.30
CA ASP A 311 -13.47 12.09 15.14
C ASP A 311 -12.43 13.08 14.61
N ASN A 312 -11.61 12.59 13.69
CA ASN A 312 -10.60 13.39 13.02
C ASN A 312 -10.95 13.42 11.53
N PRO A 313 -11.60 14.45 11.04
CA PRO A 313 -11.94 14.55 9.62
C PRO A 313 -10.70 14.59 8.71
N ASP A 314 -9.53 14.92 9.26
CA ASP A 314 -8.28 15.00 8.51
C ASP A 314 -7.50 13.68 8.45
N ASP A 315 -8.00 12.61 9.09
CA ASP A 315 -7.27 11.32 9.18
C ASP A 315 -7.60 10.36 8.02
N ASP A 316 -8.30 10.82 7.02
CA ASP A 316 -8.60 10.03 5.85
C ASP A 316 -7.61 10.35 4.69
N LEU A 317 -7.63 9.49 3.69
CA LEU A 317 -6.76 9.63 2.52
C LEU A 317 -7.04 10.93 1.74
N GLU A 318 -8.29 11.36 1.71
CA GLU A 318 -8.70 12.58 0.98
C GLU A 318 -8.07 13.84 1.58
N SER A 319 -8.10 13.94 2.90
CA SER A 319 -7.47 15.04 3.64
C SER A 319 -5.94 15.02 3.46
N LEU A 320 -5.33 13.85 3.59
CA LEU A 320 -3.90 13.67 3.34
C LEU A 320 -3.52 14.14 1.93
N LEU A 321 -4.31 13.75 0.93
CA LEU A 321 -4.08 14.15 -0.47
C LEU A 321 -4.25 15.66 -0.65
N HIS A 322 -5.24 16.28 -0.01
CA HIS A 322 -5.47 17.71 -0.08
C HIS A 322 -4.24 18.50 0.44
N TYR A 323 -3.69 18.08 1.57
CA TYR A 323 -2.49 18.68 2.14
C TYR A 323 -1.25 18.49 1.25
N LEU A 324 -1.02 17.27 0.79
CA LEU A 324 0.15 16.94 -0.04
C LEU A 324 0.10 17.60 -1.43
N ALA A 325 -1.10 17.85 -1.96
CA ALA A 325 -1.29 18.51 -3.26
C ALA A 325 -1.15 20.03 -3.20
N GLY A 326 -0.88 20.61 -2.02
CA GLY A 326 -0.56 22.03 -1.89
C GLY A 326 -1.72 22.96 -1.50
N GLY A 327 -2.81 22.41 -0.96
CA GLY A 327 -3.85 23.21 -0.30
C GLY A 327 -4.48 24.34 -1.12
N GLN A 328 -4.53 24.23 -2.44
CA GLN A 328 -5.26 25.21 -3.25
C GLN A 328 -6.74 24.82 -3.30
N ALA A 329 -7.55 25.48 -2.50
CA ALA A 329 -9.00 25.47 -2.60
C ALA A 329 -9.44 26.42 -3.73
#